data_8786d894b37dbba4b2046da5c3536086
#
_entry.id   8786d894b37dbba4b2046da5c3536086
#
_cell.length_a   1.000
_cell.length_b   1.000
_cell.length_c   1.000
_cell.angle_alpha   90.00
_cell.angle_beta   90.00
_cell.angle_gamma   90.00
#
_symmetry.space_group_name_H-M   'P 1'
#
loop_
_entity.id
_entity.type
_entity.pdbx_description
1 polymer ?
#
loop_
_entity_poly.entity_id
_entity_poly.type
_entity_poly.pdbx_seq_one_letter_code
_entity_poly.pdbx_strand_id
1 'polypeptide(L)'
;MARNGRRYRLVLYTYMLNRWWKYTLGIGIAVLALTAALALLPIQLPQYHILWVSDWILRVAAGAGVYAVMLSLLFIGISKLAYVQPSANNLRLITPFLRVDISYRRILKASSVEVQHLFPYGRYRGWEQNFLRSVANDTAIVLDLRGWPLPRPVLKLFLSPFFFPDKSARLALLVPKWMDFSMDMENFRSIWLESQQQSHKTPQSDLLASISKNNK
;
A
#
# COMPACT_ATOMS: atom_id res chain seq x y z
N MET A 1 13.03 0.33 24.32
CA MET A 1 12.95 -0.08 22.89
C MET A 1 11.50 -0.02 22.44
N ALA A 2 11.16 0.75 21.40
CA ALA A 2 9.79 0.84 20.91
C ALA A 2 9.37 -0.52 20.34
N ARG A 3 8.39 -1.17 20.97
CA ARG A 3 7.87 -2.46 20.53
C ARG A 3 7.08 -2.26 19.24
N ASN A 4 7.58 -2.73 18.11
CA ASN A 4 6.87 -2.71 16.84
C ASN A 4 6.00 -3.97 16.73
N GLY A 5 4.75 -3.81 16.32
CA GLY A 5 3.84 -4.90 16.04
C GLY A 5 4.17 -5.65 14.74
N ARG A 6 3.34 -6.63 14.41
CA ARG A 6 3.46 -7.41 13.17
C ARG A 6 3.22 -6.55 11.95
N ARG A 7 3.81 -6.94 10.81
CA ARG A 7 3.57 -6.30 9.51
C ARG A 7 2.43 -7.00 8.80
N TYR A 8 1.43 -6.25 8.41
CA TYR A 8 0.26 -6.74 7.70
C TYR A 8 0.27 -6.22 6.26
N ARG A 9 0.30 -7.12 5.29
CA ARG A 9 0.32 -6.75 3.86
C ARG A 9 -0.99 -6.12 3.43
N LEU A 10 -0.92 -5.14 2.53
CA LEU A 10 -2.09 -4.51 1.95
C LEU A 10 -2.52 -5.27 0.69
N VAL A 11 -3.73 -5.85 0.72
CA VAL A 11 -4.29 -6.65 -0.38
C VAL A 11 -4.32 -5.88 -1.69
N LEU A 12 -4.72 -4.62 -1.64
CA LEU A 12 -4.87 -3.77 -2.81
C LEU A 12 -3.58 -3.67 -3.64
N TYR A 13 -2.46 -3.36 -2.99
CA TYR A 13 -1.17 -3.23 -3.68
C TYR A 13 -0.66 -4.59 -4.19
N THR A 14 -0.87 -5.64 -3.40
CA THR A 14 -0.52 -7.00 -3.83
C THR A 14 -1.30 -7.39 -5.08
N TYR A 15 -2.60 -7.09 -5.15
CA TYR A 15 -3.44 -7.40 -6.30
C TYR A 15 -3.05 -6.59 -7.54
N MET A 16 -2.92 -5.26 -7.40
CA MET A 16 -2.52 -4.38 -8.50
C MET A 16 -1.18 -4.79 -9.10
N LEU A 17 -0.16 -4.88 -8.27
CA LEU A 17 1.20 -5.16 -8.73
C LEU A 17 1.35 -6.59 -9.22
N ASN A 18 0.63 -7.55 -8.62
CA ASN A 18 0.63 -8.94 -9.09
C ASN A 18 -0.01 -9.10 -10.48
N ARG A 19 -0.90 -8.20 -10.87
CA ARG A 19 -1.44 -8.16 -12.24
C ARG A 19 -0.45 -7.54 -13.22
N TRP A 20 0.13 -6.39 -12.88
CA TRP A 20 0.99 -5.62 -13.78
C TRP A 20 2.30 -6.34 -14.11
N TRP A 21 2.94 -7.00 -13.14
CA TRP A 21 4.22 -7.68 -13.40
C TRP A 21 4.08 -8.82 -14.41
N LYS A 22 2.94 -9.52 -14.43
CA LYS A 22 2.70 -10.61 -15.41
C LYS A 22 2.64 -10.09 -16.84
N TYR A 23 1.95 -8.96 -17.05
CA TYR A 23 1.86 -8.36 -18.37
C TYR A 23 3.20 -7.79 -18.83
N THR A 24 3.91 -7.06 -17.98
CA THR A 24 5.22 -6.50 -18.32
C THR A 24 6.25 -7.59 -18.58
N LEU A 25 6.24 -8.69 -17.82
CA LEU A 25 7.09 -9.85 -18.07
C LEU A 25 6.76 -10.52 -19.40
N GLY A 26 5.48 -10.77 -19.66
CA GLY A 26 5.03 -11.39 -20.92
C GLY A 26 5.43 -10.57 -22.14
N ILE A 27 5.21 -9.24 -22.11
CA ILE A 27 5.63 -8.33 -23.17
C ILE A 27 7.15 -8.33 -23.33
N GLY A 28 7.90 -8.25 -22.21
CA GLY A 28 9.37 -8.26 -22.24
C GLY A 28 9.94 -9.55 -22.88
N ILE A 29 9.43 -10.70 -22.49
CA ILE A 29 9.84 -11.99 -23.05
C ILE A 29 9.44 -12.09 -24.54
N ALA A 30 8.23 -11.64 -24.92
CA ALA A 30 7.78 -11.68 -26.31
C ALA A 30 8.65 -10.81 -27.22
N VAL A 31 9.01 -9.60 -26.77
CA VAL A 31 9.90 -8.70 -27.50
C VAL A 31 11.30 -9.30 -27.63
N LEU A 32 11.86 -9.90 -26.55
CA LEU A 32 13.16 -10.54 -26.60
C LEU A 32 13.17 -11.77 -27.52
N ALA A 33 12.11 -12.59 -27.47
CA ALA A 33 11.99 -13.75 -28.36
C ALA A 33 11.88 -13.33 -29.84
N LEU A 34 11.11 -12.28 -30.12
CA LEU A 34 10.98 -11.74 -31.48
C LEU A 34 12.30 -11.18 -31.98
N THR A 35 13.03 -10.40 -31.17
CA THR A 35 14.33 -9.85 -31.56
C THR A 35 15.37 -10.95 -31.75
N ALA A 36 15.37 -11.98 -30.91
CA ALA A 36 16.24 -13.15 -31.09
C ALA A 36 15.89 -13.93 -32.37
N ALA A 37 14.60 -14.15 -32.64
CA ALA A 37 14.16 -14.82 -33.85
C ALA A 37 14.59 -14.06 -35.12
N LEU A 38 14.43 -12.72 -35.13
CA LEU A 38 14.86 -11.87 -36.25
C LEU A 38 16.39 -11.84 -36.41
N ALA A 39 17.14 -11.96 -35.34
CA ALA A 39 18.59 -12.00 -35.38
C ALA A 39 19.15 -13.36 -35.84
N LEU A 40 18.45 -14.48 -35.50
CA LEU A 40 18.89 -15.83 -35.80
C LEU A 40 18.41 -16.37 -37.14
N LEU A 41 17.26 -15.86 -37.65
CA LEU A 41 16.77 -16.21 -38.95
C LEU A 41 17.54 -15.42 -40.02
N PRO A 42 18.44 -16.05 -40.78
CA PRO A 42 19.01 -15.42 -41.98
C PRO A 42 17.86 -15.40 -43.01
N ILE A 43 17.09 -14.30 -43.02
CA ILE A 43 16.05 -14.11 -44.02
C ILE A 43 16.72 -13.85 -45.36
N GLN A 44 17.14 -14.92 -46.01
CA GLN A 44 17.53 -14.93 -47.39
C GLN A 44 16.28 -14.85 -48.28
N LEU A 45 15.54 -13.74 -48.20
CA LEU A 45 14.52 -13.39 -49.14
C LEU A 45 15.11 -12.36 -50.12
N PRO A 46 15.59 -12.81 -51.31
CA PRO A 46 16.33 -11.96 -52.23
C PRO A 46 15.50 -10.89 -52.95
N GLN A 47 14.22 -10.78 -52.70
CA GLN A 47 13.32 -9.90 -53.47
C GLN A 47 12.57 -8.82 -52.69
N TYR A 48 12.68 -8.74 -51.34
CA TYR A 48 11.96 -7.70 -50.61
C TYR A 48 12.95 -6.87 -49.79
N HIS A 49 13.52 -5.83 -50.42
CA HIS A 49 14.29 -4.75 -49.73
C HIS A 49 13.43 -3.91 -48.78
N ILE A 50 12.26 -4.40 -48.32
CA ILE A 50 11.26 -3.63 -47.57
C ILE A 50 11.48 -3.72 -46.07
N LEU A 51 12.26 -4.65 -45.56
CA LEU A 51 12.55 -4.73 -44.13
C LEU A 51 14.03 -4.51 -43.84
N TRP A 52 14.47 -3.29 -44.09
CA TRP A 52 15.67 -2.78 -43.43
C TRP A 52 15.38 -2.65 -41.92
N VAL A 53 15.32 -3.78 -41.22
CA VAL A 53 15.44 -3.77 -39.77
C VAL A 53 16.90 -3.43 -39.50
N SER A 54 17.17 -2.16 -39.45
CA SER A 54 18.52 -1.64 -39.16
C SER A 54 19.01 -2.22 -37.84
N ASP A 55 20.28 -2.58 -37.73
CA ASP A 55 20.88 -3.16 -36.51
C ASP A 55 20.58 -2.34 -35.25
N TRP A 56 20.41 -1.03 -35.41
CA TRP A 56 20.07 -0.18 -34.28
C TRP A 56 18.65 -0.44 -33.76
N ILE A 57 17.66 -0.76 -34.61
CA ILE A 57 16.28 -1.07 -34.23
C ILE A 57 16.26 -2.38 -33.42
N LEU A 58 17.01 -3.40 -33.86
CA LEU A 58 17.17 -4.65 -33.11
C LEU A 58 17.78 -4.42 -31.74
N ARG A 59 18.82 -3.58 -31.64
CA ARG A 59 19.46 -3.24 -30.35
C ARG A 59 18.51 -2.48 -29.44
N VAL A 60 17.75 -1.51 -29.97
CA VAL A 60 16.74 -0.76 -29.21
C VAL A 60 15.60 -1.68 -28.74
N ALA A 61 15.10 -2.56 -29.59
CA ALA A 61 14.06 -3.51 -29.24
C ALA A 61 14.54 -4.51 -28.17
N ALA A 62 15.76 -5.03 -28.30
CA ALA A 62 16.36 -5.89 -27.28
C ALA A 62 16.51 -5.14 -25.94
N GLY A 63 17.01 -3.89 -25.98
CA GLY A 63 17.12 -3.03 -24.80
C GLY A 63 15.75 -2.77 -24.13
N ALA A 64 14.72 -2.52 -24.91
CA ALA A 64 13.34 -2.33 -24.40
C ALA A 64 12.79 -3.63 -23.76
N GLY A 65 13.07 -4.78 -24.35
CA GLY A 65 12.70 -6.07 -23.78
C GLY A 65 13.37 -6.35 -22.44
N VAL A 66 14.68 -6.11 -22.34
CA VAL A 66 15.43 -6.23 -21.07
C VAL A 66 14.89 -5.26 -20.03
N TYR A 67 14.64 -4.01 -20.41
CA TYR A 67 14.05 -3.01 -19.51
C TYR A 67 12.67 -3.44 -18.98
N ALA A 68 11.79 -3.99 -19.83
CA ALA A 68 10.49 -4.50 -19.42
C ALA A 68 10.60 -5.66 -18.42
N VAL A 69 11.56 -6.57 -18.62
CA VAL A 69 11.83 -7.67 -17.67
C VAL A 69 12.32 -7.11 -16.32
N MET A 70 13.28 -6.17 -16.34
CA MET A 70 13.77 -5.52 -15.12
C MET A 70 12.67 -4.78 -14.37
N LEU A 71 11.80 -4.06 -15.10
CA LEU A 71 10.63 -3.38 -14.53
C LEU A 71 9.65 -4.37 -13.88
N SER A 72 9.45 -5.55 -14.49
CA SER A 72 8.64 -6.61 -13.91
C SER A 72 9.20 -7.12 -12.58
N LEU A 73 10.52 -7.36 -12.50
CA LEU A 73 11.18 -7.76 -11.26
C LEU A 73 11.08 -6.68 -10.18
N LEU A 74 11.18 -5.40 -10.58
CA LEU A 74 10.97 -4.26 -9.69
C LEU A 74 9.54 -4.28 -9.11
N PHE A 75 8.51 -4.53 -9.92
CA PHE A 75 7.13 -4.62 -9.45
C PHE A 75 6.92 -5.74 -8.43
N ILE A 76 7.57 -6.88 -8.61
CA ILE A 76 7.54 -7.98 -7.63
C ILE A 76 8.17 -7.54 -6.29
N GLY A 77 9.31 -6.86 -6.34
CA GLY A 77 9.98 -6.32 -5.15
C GLY A 77 9.10 -5.31 -4.41
N ILE A 78 8.57 -4.34 -5.14
CA ILE A 78 7.72 -3.26 -4.61
C ILE A 78 6.41 -3.81 -4.00
N SER A 79 5.83 -4.86 -4.57
CA SER A 79 4.59 -5.46 -4.05
C SER A 79 4.71 -5.96 -2.61
N LYS A 80 5.91 -6.36 -2.20
CA LYS A 80 6.20 -6.84 -0.84
C LYS A 80 6.42 -5.71 0.16
N LEU A 81 6.64 -4.48 -0.32
CA LEU A 81 6.93 -3.32 0.53
C LEU A 81 5.67 -2.62 1.05
N ALA A 82 4.48 -2.91 0.49
CA ALA A 82 3.24 -2.31 0.93
C ALA A 82 2.67 -3.06 2.15
N TYR A 83 2.76 -2.44 3.33
CA TYR A 83 2.24 -3.02 4.57
C TYR A 83 1.78 -1.95 5.55
N VAL A 84 0.92 -2.37 6.48
CA VAL A 84 0.54 -1.59 7.65
C VAL A 84 1.12 -2.27 8.89
N GLN A 85 1.62 -1.46 9.83
CA GLN A 85 2.27 -1.95 11.05
C GLN A 85 1.85 -1.09 12.25
N PRO A 86 1.15 -1.67 13.24
CA PRO A 86 0.98 -1.02 14.54
C PRO A 86 2.33 -0.85 15.22
N SER A 87 2.56 0.29 15.83
CA SER A 87 3.76 0.60 16.61
C SER A 87 3.35 1.20 17.94
N ALA A 88 4.27 1.34 18.90
CA ALA A 88 3.95 1.84 20.23
C ALA A 88 3.23 3.20 20.24
N ASN A 89 3.58 4.13 19.35
CA ASN A 89 3.05 5.49 19.34
C ASN A 89 2.15 5.83 18.15
N ASN A 90 2.21 5.04 17.08
CA ASN A 90 1.53 5.34 15.82
C ASN A 90 1.22 4.07 15.02
N LEU A 91 0.26 4.19 14.14
CA LEU A 91 0.01 3.22 13.09
C LEU A 91 0.79 3.64 11.84
N ARG A 92 1.74 2.82 11.39
CA ARG A 92 2.55 3.07 10.19
C ARG A 92 1.89 2.43 8.98
N LEU A 93 1.54 3.23 8.02
CA LEU A 93 1.10 2.81 6.70
C LEU A 93 2.24 3.06 5.72
N ILE A 94 2.84 1.98 5.23
CA ILE A 94 3.95 2.04 4.28
C ILE A 94 3.43 1.52 2.95
N THR A 95 3.50 2.39 1.95
CA THR A 95 3.21 2.07 0.56
C THR A 95 4.47 2.29 -0.28
N PRO A 96 4.55 1.80 -1.50
CA PRO A 96 5.75 1.97 -2.33
C PRO A 96 6.18 3.42 -2.54
N PHE A 97 5.21 4.34 -2.51
CA PHE A 97 5.43 5.76 -2.87
C PHE A 97 5.27 6.69 -1.66
N LEU A 98 4.66 6.23 -0.57
CA LEU A 98 4.34 7.09 0.55
C LEU A 98 4.40 6.32 1.87
N ARG A 99 5.02 6.93 2.86
CA ARG A 99 4.98 6.50 4.26
C ARG A 99 4.14 7.47 5.06
N VAL A 100 3.11 6.96 5.71
CA VAL A 100 2.20 7.73 6.55
C VAL A 100 2.22 7.18 7.96
N ASP A 101 2.58 8.01 8.92
CA ASP A 101 2.52 7.68 10.34
C ASP A 101 1.25 8.33 10.94
N ILE A 102 0.30 7.51 11.36
CA ILE A 102 -0.99 7.93 11.92
C ILE A 102 -0.93 7.78 13.43
N SER A 103 -0.91 8.89 14.16
CA SER A 103 -0.94 8.86 15.63
C SER A 103 -2.27 8.30 16.14
N TYR A 104 -2.25 7.47 17.18
CA TYR A 104 -3.45 6.93 17.83
C TYR A 104 -4.39 8.02 18.36
N ARG A 105 -3.88 9.19 18.70
CA ARG A 105 -4.68 10.37 19.09
C ARG A 105 -5.66 10.81 17.98
N ARG A 106 -5.32 10.55 16.72
CA ARG A 106 -6.17 10.91 15.58
C ARG A 106 -7.21 9.85 15.26
N ILE A 107 -7.05 8.61 15.73
CA ILE A 107 -7.97 7.52 15.50
C ILE A 107 -9.11 7.62 16.50
N LEU A 108 -10.31 7.99 16.02
CA LEU A 108 -11.51 8.07 16.84
C LEU A 108 -12.08 6.68 17.09
N LYS A 109 -12.27 5.92 16.00
CA LYS A 109 -12.90 4.60 16.03
C LYS A 109 -12.28 3.73 14.93
N ALA A 110 -12.17 2.45 15.19
CA ALA A 110 -11.93 1.42 14.19
C ALA A 110 -13.18 0.54 14.11
N SER A 111 -13.62 0.23 12.90
CA SER A 111 -14.74 -0.64 12.64
C SER A 111 -14.43 -1.59 11.50
N SER A 112 -14.93 -2.82 11.59
CA SER A 112 -14.84 -3.80 10.52
C SER A 112 -16.10 -3.74 9.67
N VAL A 113 -15.94 -3.61 8.35
CA VAL A 113 -17.04 -3.50 7.39
C VAL A 113 -16.70 -4.33 6.16
N GLU A 114 -17.66 -5.03 5.60
CA GLU A 114 -17.47 -5.73 4.35
C GLU A 114 -17.24 -4.77 3.19
N VAL A 115 -16.32 -5.13 2.30
CA VAL A 115 -15.90 -4.28 1.17
C VAL A 115 -17.08 -3.91 0.27
N GLN A 116 -18.03 -4.81 0.06
CA GLN A 116 -19.21 -4.56 -0.76
C GLN A 116 -20.09 -3.42 -0.23
N HIS A 117 -20.15 -3.20 1.09
CA HIS A 117 -20.89 -2.10 1.71
C HIS A 117 -20.16 -0.77 1.63
N LEU A 118 -18.83 -0.81 1.55
CA LEU A 118 -18.00 0.40 1.42
C LEU A 118 -17.95 0.91 -0.01
N PHE A 119 -17.91 -0.01 -0.98
CA PHE A 119 -17.69 0.31 -2.39
C PHE A 119 -18.77 -0.32 -3.27
N PRO A 120 -19.88 0.39 -3.54
CA PRO A 120 -20.94 -0.13 -4.41
C PRO A 120 -20.45 -0.34 -5.83
N TYR A 121 -20.64 -1.54 -6.37
CA TYR A 121 -20.11 -1.99 -7.66
C TYR A 121 -20.47 -1.11 -8.86
N GLY A 122 -21.63 -0.47 -8.87
CA GLY A 122 -22.09 0.33 -9.99
C GLY A 122 -21.29 1.60 -10.28
N ARG A 123 -20.42 2.02 -9.35
CA ARG A 123 -19.61 3.24 -9.45
C ARG A 123 -18.26 2.99 -10.14
N TYR A 124 -17.81 1.74 -10.22
CA TYR A 124 -16.47 1.36 -10.68
C TYR A 124 -16.53 0.61 -11.99
N ARG A 125 -15.52 0.74 -12.85
CA ARG A 125 -15.46 0.12 -14.18
C ARG A 125 -14.09 -0.56 -14.40
N GLY A 126 -14.09 -1.53 -15.30
CA GLY A 126 -12.86 -2.19 -15.72
C GLY A 126 -12.16 -2.97 -14.61
N TRP A 127 -10.88 -2.70 -14.41
CA TRP A 127 -10.06 -3.42 -13.44
C TRP A 127 -10.49 -3.19 -11.98
N GLU A 128 -11.01 -2.01 -11.67
CA GLU A 128 -11.51 -1.65 -10.34
C GLU A 128 -12.69 -2.52 -9.94
N GLN A 129 -13.63 -2.73 -10.88
CA GLN A 129 -14.76 -3.61 -10.66
C GLN A 129 -14.33 -5.06 -10.47
N ASN A 130 -13.36 -5.55 -11.28
CA ASN A 130 -12.82 -6.90 -11.12
C ASN A 130 -12.12 -7.10 -9.77
N PHE A 131 -11.38 -6.09 -9.33
CA PHE A 131 -10.77 -6.08 -8.00
C PHE A 131 -11.84 -6.16 -6.90
N LEU A 132 -12.83 -5.28 -6.94
CA LEU A 132 -13.90 -5.27 -5.94
C LEU A 132 -14.66 -6.60 -5.91
N ARG A 133 -14.91 -7.22 -7.04
CA ARG A 133 -15.54 -8.56 -7.09
C ARG A 133 -14.68 -9.63 -6.41
N SER A 134 -13.35 -9.55 -6.56
CA SER A 134 -12.45 -10.54 -5.96
C SER A 134 -12.33 -10.41 -4.44
N VAL A 135 -12.60 -9.22 -3.89
CA VAL A 135 -12.51 -8.92 -2.44
C VAL A 135 -13.86 -8.57 -1.81
N ALA A 136 -14.96 -8.84 -2.52
CA ALA A 136 -16.31 -8.45 -2.11
C ALA A 136 -16.70 -8.90 -0.70
N ASN A 137 -16.39 -10.16 -0.42
CA ASN A 137 -16.70 -10.82 0.84
C ASN A 137 -15.60 -10.63 1.89
N ASP A 138 -14.52 -9.91 1.52
CA ASP A 138 -13.45 -9.62 2.47
C ASP A 138 -13.89 -8.50 3.41
N THR A 139 -13.37 -8.52 4.64
CA THR A 139 -13.60 -7.48 5.63
C THR A 139 -12.48 -6.46 5.58
N ALA A 140 -12.84 -5.20 5.40
CA ALA A 140 -11.94 -4.06 5.53
C ALA A 140 -12.05 -3.44 6.91
N ILE A 141 -10.94 -2.94 7.45
CA ILE A 141 -10.94 -2.14 8.66
C ILE A 141 -11.01 -0.67 8.26
N VAL A 142 -12.07 -0.01 8.71
CA VAL A 142 -12.28 1.41 8.51
C VAL A 142 -11.86 2.16 9.75
N LEU A 143 -10.89 3.06 9.58
CA LEU A 143 -10.41 3.94 10.63
C LEU A 143 -11.08 5.31 10.46
N ASP A 144 -11.90 5.69 11.43
CA ASP A 144 -12.43 7.05 11.54
C ASP A 144 -11.37 7.94 12.16
N LEU A 145 -10.94 8.96 11.43
CA LEU A 145 -9.88 9.87 11.85
C LEU A 145 -10.48 11.25 12.24
N ARG A 146 -9.92 11.87 13.27
CA ARG A 146 -10.25 13.25 13.62
C ARG A 146 -9.87 14.26 12.53
N GLY A 147 -8.86 13.91 11.71
CA GLY A 147 -8.38 14.69 10.58
C GLY A 147 -7.30 13.92 9.82
N TRP A 148 -7.10 14.29 8.56
CA TRP A 148 -6.11 13.65 7.71
C TRP A 148 -4.69 13.90 8.23
N PRO A 149 -3.80 12.88 8.22
CA PRO A 149 -2.40 13.02 8.63
C PRO A 149 -1.59 13.91 7.68
N LEU A 150 -1.98 13.93 6.40
CA LEU A 150 -1.41 14.73 5.32
C LEU A 150 -2.53 15.41 4.54
N PRO A 151 -2.26 16.49 3.77
CA PRO A 151 -3.25 17.10 2.90
C PRO A 151 -3.91 16.06 1.98
N ARG A 152 -5.24 16.10 1.88
CA ARG A 152 -6.01 15.13 1.10
C ARG A 152 -5.58 14.98 -0.36
N PRO A 153 -5.19 16.04 -1.10
CA PRO A 153 -4.67 15.90 -2.46
C PRO A 153 -3.43 15.03 -2.54
N VAL A 154 -2.49 15.21 -1.61
CA VAL A 154 -1.25 14.41 -1.54
C VAL A 154 -1.57 12.94 -1.29
N LEU A 155 -2.46 12.67 -0.33
CA LEU A 155 -2.89 11.29 -0.06
C LEU A 155 -3.54 10.64 -1.28
N LYS A 156 -4.40 11.37 -2.01
CA LYS A 156 -5.05 10.86 -3.22
C LYS A 156 -4.11 10.64 -4.39
N LEU A 157 -3.00 11.36 -4.46
CA LEU A 157 -2.00 11.19 -5.50
C LEU A 157 -1.22 9.87 -5.34
N PHE A 158 -0.92 9.49 -4.10
CA PHE A 158 -0.07 8.33 -3.79
C PHE A 158 -0.83 7.11 -3.30
N LEU A 159 -2.03 7.29 -2.74
CA LEU A 159 -2.90 6.22 -2.27
C LEU A 159 -4.04 6.00 -3.27
N SER A 160 -4.35 4.73 -3.53
CA SER A 160 -5.48 4.37 -4.37
C SER A 160 -6.81 4.92 -3.82
N PRO A 161 -7.80 5.21 -4.68
CA PRO A 161 -9.15 5.62 -4.27
C PRO A 161 -9.82 4.70 -3.25
N PHE A 162 -9.47 3.41 -3.27
CA PHE A 162 -10.01 2.39 -2.35
C PHE A 162 -9.59 2.57 -0.87
N PHE A 163 -8.67 3.47 -0.58
CA PHE A 163 -8.40 3.86 0.80
C PHE A 163 -9.40 4.88 1.34
N PHE A 164 -10.20 5.51 0.46
CA PHE A 164 -11.10 6.60 0.80
C PHE A 164 -12.55 6.23 0.47
N PRO A 165 -13.26 5.51 1.36
CA PRO A 165 -14.64 5.10 1.09
C PRO A 165 -15.56 6.30 0.89
N ASP A 166 -15.31 7.39 1.63
CA ASP A 166 -16.15 8.58 1.65
C ASP A 166 -15.35 9.89 1.52
N LYS A 167 -16.07 11.01 1.48
CA LYS A 167 -15.50 12.36 1.59
C LYS A 167 -15.01 12.70 3.01
N SER A 168 -15.48 11.98 4.03
CA SER A 168 -15.07 12.13 5.44
C SER A 168 -13.65 11.65 5.67
N ALA A 169 -13.07 11.96 6.84
CA ALA A 169 -11.72 11.52 7.21
C ALA A 169 -11.71 10.05 7.64
N ARG A 170 -12.08 9.16 6.70
CA ARG A 170 -12.11 7.71 6.86
C ARG A 170 -11.06 7.04 5.99
N LEU A 171 -10.33 6.11 6.57
CA LEU A 171 -9.31 5.32 5.88
C LEU A 171 -9.70 3.85 5.92
N ALA A 172 -9.93 3.23 4.76
CA ALA A 172 -10.21 1.81 4.64
C ALA A 172 -8.92 1.04 4.40
N LEU A 173 -8.66 0.02 5.22
CA LEU A 173 -7.49 -0.84 5.14
C LEU A 173 -7.95 -2.28 4.83
N LEU A 174 -7.60 -2.78 3.65
CA LEU A 174 -7.82 -4.18 3.28
C LEU A 174 -6.58 -4.99 3.65
N VAL A 175 -6.74 -5.83 4.67
CA VAL A 175 -5.69 -6.68 5.21
C VAL A 175 -6.19 -8.13 5.26
N PRO A 176 -5.42 -9.14 4.77
CA PRO A 176 -5.88 -10.54 4.72
C PRO A 176 -6.23 -11.09 6.10
N LYS A 177 -5.47 -10.69 7.12
CA LYS A 177 -5.68 -11.08 8.53
C LYS A 177 -6.23 -9.90 9.32
N TRP A 178 -7.43 -9.45 8.94
CA TRP A 178 -8.05 -8.27 9.52
C TRP A 178 -8.30 -8.40 11.03
N MET A 179 -8.65 -9.61 11.50
CA MET A 179 -8.91 -9.90 12.92
C MET A 179 -7.64 -9.72 13.76
N ASP A 180 -6.53 -10.38 13.35
CA ASP A 180 -5.23 -10.25 14.02
C ASP A 180 -4.76 -8.79 14.02
N PHE A 181 -4.94 -8.09 12.90
CA PHE A 181 -4.58 -6.69 12.77
C PHE A 181 -5.41 -5.79 13.70
N SER A 182 -6.73 -6.02 13.77
CA SER A 182 -7.62 -5.26 14.66
C SER A 182 -7.22 -5.44 16.12
N MET A 183 -6.97 -6.68 16.53
CA MET A 183 -6.54 -7.00 17.90
C MET A 183 -5.18 -6.35 18.24
N ASP A 184 -4.19 -6.49 17.36
CA ASP A 184 -2.88 -5.86 17.56
C ASP A 184 -3.01 -4.33 17.65
N MET A 185 -3.78 -3.73 16.76
CA MET A 185 -3.97 -2.28 16.73
C MET A 185 -4.64 -1.77 18.01
N GLU A 186 -5.72 -2.42 18.48
CA GLU A 186 -6.41 -2.03 19.71
C GLU A 186 -5.51 -2.24 20.94
N ASN A 187 -4.72 -3.30 20.99
CA ASN A 187 -3.76 -3.54 22.06
C ASN A 187 -2.70 -2.42 22.12
N PHE A 188 -2.10 -2.04 20.97
CA PHE A 188 -1.15 -0.93 20.95
C PHE A 188 -1.79 0.41 21.30
N ARG A 189 -3.03 0.63 20.88
CA ARG A 189 -3.79 1.82 21.19
C ARG A 189 -4.11 1.93 22.68
N SER A 190 -4.53 0.84 23.33
CA SER A 190 -4.82 0.83 24.78
C SER A 190 -3.56 1.11 25.61
N ILE A 191 -2.43 0.45 25.29
CA ILE A 191 -1.14 0.69 25.94
C ILE A 191 -0.72 2.17 25.78
N TRP A 192 -0.91 2.73 24.59
CA TRP A 192 -0.62 4.14 24.35
C TRP A 192 -1.49 5.07 25.19
N LEU A 193 -2.81 4.81 25.27
CA LEU A 193 -3.75 5.59 26.10
C LEU A 193 -3.36 5.54 27.58
N GLU A 194 -3.04 4.37 28.10
CA GLU A 194 -2.58 4.19 29.48
C GLU A 194 -1.30 4.98 29.77
N SER A 195 -0.34 4.94 28.86
CA SER A 195 0.90 5.71 29.00
C SER A 195 0.67 7.22 29.05
N GLN A 196 -0.30 7.73 28.28
CA GLN A 196 -0.69 9.15 28.30
C GLN A 196 -1.37 9.53 29.63
N GLN A 197 -2.23 8.67 30.17
CA GLN A 197 -2.88 8.90 31.45
C GLN A 197 -1.87 8.93 32.61
N GLN A 198 -0.88 8.03 32.59
CA GLN A 198 0.17 8.02 33.60
C GLN A 198 1.03 9.28 33.54
N SER A 199 1.41 9.75 32.34
CA SER A 199 2.18 10.97 32.16
C SER A 199 1.47 12.23 32.67
N HIS A 200 0.12 12.24 32.66
CA HIS A 200 -0.66 13.35 33.19
C HIS A 200 -0.85 13.30 34.72
N LYS A 201 -0.77 12.13 35.35
CA LYS A 201 -0.93 11.97 36.80
C LYS A 201 0.33 12.34 37.58
N THR A 202 1.53 12.08 37.06
CA THR A 202 2.81 12.30 37.74
C THR A 202 3.08 13.76 38.08
N PRO A 203 2.85 14.78 37.22
CA PRO A 203 3.12 16.17 37.57
C PRO A 203 2.26 16.71 38.71
N GLN A 204 1.02 16.23 38.84
CA GLN A 204 0.10 16.71 39.88
C GLN A 204 0.44 16.20 41.28
N SER A 205 0.95 14.97 41.38
CA SER A 205 1.41 14.39 42.65
C SER A 205 2.67 15.09 43.18
N ASP A 206 3.60 15.44 42.28
CA ASP A 206 4.84 16.10 42.66
C ASP A 206 4.61 17.56 43.08
N LEU A 207 3.66 18.27 42.44
CA LEU A 207 3.26 19.61 42.84
C LEU A 207 2.58 19.62 44.23
N LEU A 208 1.69 18.66 44.47
CA LEU A 208 1.04 18.55 45.80
C LEU A 208 2.02 18.15 46.88
N ALA A 209 2.98 17.29 46.59
CA ALA A 209 4.06 16.92 47.51
C ALA A 209 5.00 18.10 47.82
N SER A 210 5.30 18.95 46.84
CA SER A 210 6.12 20.17 47.02
C SER A 210 5.42 21.25 47.84
N ILE A 211 4.12 21.44 47.65
CA ILE A 211 3.30 22.38 48.42
C ILE A 211 3.19 21.93 49.91
N SER A 212 2.98 20.64 50.12
CA SER A 212 2.91 20.05 51.46
C SER A 212 4.25 20.18 52.23
N LYS A 213 5.35 20.18 51.53
CA LYS A 213 6.69 20.27 52.12
C LYS A 213 7.10 21.71 52.47
N ASN A 214 6.48 22.71 51.83
CA ASN A 214 6.79 24.12 52.06
C ASN A 214 5.93 24.75 53.18
N ASN A 215 4.92 24.02 53.70
CA ASN A 215 4.01 24.46 54.75
C ASN A 215 4.37 23.88 56.14
N LYS A 216 5.55 23.32 56.33
CA LYS A 216 6.13 22.91 57.59
C LYS A 216 7.38 23.77 57.89
#